data_65ef715ed77761e949a837235b3a41d3
#
_entry.id   65ef715ed77761e949a837235b3a41d3
#
_cell.length_a   1.000
_cell.length_b   1.000
_cell.length_c   1.000
_cell.angle_alpha   90.00
_cell.angle_beta   90.00
_cell.angle_gamma   90.00
#
_symmetry.space_group_name_H-M   'P 1'
#
loop_
_entity.id
_entity.type
_entity.pdbx_description
1 polymer ?
#
loop_
_entity_poly.entity_id
_entity_poly.type
_entity_poly.pdbx_seq_one_letter_code
_entity_poly.pdbx_strand_id
1 'polypeptide(L)'
;MRIERQSREFDKKEMFKMANDNHVLMKNLPDDTIVNVTDYVRYTTDDGKEVAIFYHTSIETGEVVTIATSSPTVIKTAESAYDFMGTYNLQFKLTRSQSKAGRTYMNFELV
;
A
#
# COMPACT_ATOMS: atom_id res chain seq x y z
N MET A 1 -16.72 6.62 -2.35
CA MET A 1 -15.27 6.42 -2.56
C MET A 1 -14.76 7.41 -3.58
N ARG A 2 -13.70 8.11 -3.26
CA ARG A 2 -13.08 9.07 -4.17
C ARG A 2 -11.60 8.70 -4.35
N ILE A 3 -11.20 8.40 -5.60
CA ILE A 3 -9.79 8.08 -5.90
C ILE A 3 -8.98 9.37 -5.88
N GLU A 4 -7.93 9.39 -5.07
CA GLU A 4 -7.02 10.53 -4.91
C GLU A 4 -5.74 10.35 -5.75
N ARG A 5 -5.29 9.11 -5.90
CA ARG A 5 -4.10 8.78 -6.68
C ARG A 5 -4.18 7.34 -7.17
N GLN A 6 -3.69 7.11 -8.39
CA GLN A 6 -3.69 5.76 -8.97
C GLN A 6 -2.55 5.59 -9.95
N SER A 7 -2.02 4.37 -10.02
CA SER A 7 -0.96 4.02 -10.97
C SER A 7 -1.46 3.86 -12.41
N ARG A 8 -2.74 3.56 -12.55
CA ARG A 8 -3.46 3.43 -13.82
C ARG A 8 -4.93 3.67 -13.59
N GLU A 9 -5.72 3.73 -14.64
CA GLU A 9 -7.16 3.77 -14.49
C GLU A 9 -7.71 2.40 -14.09
N PHE A 10 -8.60 2.39 -13.11
CA PHE A 10 -9.31 1.21 -12.66
C PHE A 10 -10.75 1.28 -13.16
N ASP A 11 -11.26 0.18 -13.69
CA ASP A 11 -12.66 0.14 -14.13
C ASP A 11 -13.62 0.03 -12.93
N LYS A 12 -14.90 0.16 -13.19
CA LYS A 12 -15.92 0.14 -12.13
C LYS A 12 -15.95 -1.17 -11.36
N LYS A 13 -15.69 -2.29 -12.01
CA LYS A 13 -15.66 -3.60 -11.38
C LYS A 13 -14.47 -3.72 -10.44
N GLU A 14 -13.31 -3.24 -10.87
CA GLU A 14 -12.12 -3.18 -10.02
C GLU A 14 -12.33 -2.27 -8.81
N MET A 15 -12.94 -1.11 -9.02
CA MET A 15 -13.27 -0.18 -7.94
C MET A 15 -14.24 -0.80 -6.93
N PHE A 16 -15.23 -1.54 -7.40
CA PHE A 16 -16.16 -2.25 -6.53
C PHE A 16 -15.44 -3.29 -5.67
N LYS A 17 -14.57 -4.09 -6.27
CA LYS A 17 -13.76 -5.07 -5.53
C LYS A 17 -12.84 -4.40 -4.53
N MET A 18 -12.21 -3.31 -4.91
CA MET A 18 -11.33 -2.53 -4.05
C MET A 18 -12.05 -2.06 -2.78
N ALA A 19 -13.30 -1.63 -2.91
CA ALA A 19 -14.09 -1.13 -1.79
C ALA A 19 -14.71 -2.25 -0.93
N ASN A 20 -14.92 -3.45 -1.48
CA ASN A 20 -15.73 -4.49 -0.84
C ASN A 20 -15.00 -5.80 -0.56
N ASP A 21 -13.89 -6.09 -1.24
CA ASP A 21 -13.12 -7.31 -1.00
C ASP A 21 -12.28 -7.20 0.28
N ASN A 22 -11.98 -8.35 0.86
CA ASN A 22 -11.07 -8.42 1.99
C ASN A 22 -9.64 -8.33 1.48
N HIS A 23 -8.93 -7.28 1.89
CA HIS A 23 -7.52 -7.10 1.59
C HIS A 23 -6.67 -7.64 2.73
N VAL A 24 -5.44 -8.04 2.41
CA VAL A 24 -4.43 -8.27 3.44
C VAL A 24 -4.13 -6.93 4.11
N LEU A 25 -4.21 -6.89 5.45
CA LEU A 25 -3.88 -5.67 6.17
C LEU A 25 -2.38 -5.59 6.39
N MET A 26 -1.77 -4.49 5.99
CA MET A 26 -0.32 -4.31 6.12
C MET A 26 0.14 -4.46 7.57
N LYS A 27 -0.66 -4.00 8.53
CA LYS A 27 -0.34 -4.13 9.97
C LYS A 27 -0.19 -5.56 10.44
N ASN A 28 -0.73 -6.54 9.70
CA ASN A 28 -0.67 -7.96 10.04
C ASN A 28 0.47 -8.70 9.36
N LEU A 29 1.23 -8.03 8.48
CA LEU A 29 2.39 -8.63 7.83
C LEU A 29 3.58 -8.65 8.80
N PRO A 30 4.42 -9.71 8.74
CA PRO A 30 5.61 -9.76 9.58
C PRO A 30 6.65 -8.75 9.15
N ASP A 31 7.57 -8.43 10.07
CA ASP A 31 8.73 -7.59 9.77
C ASP A 31 9.56 -8.23 8.64
N ASP A 32 10.23 -7.37 7.88
CA ASP A 32 11.08 -7.74 6.74
C ASP A 32 10.32 -8.32 5.55
N THR A 33 8.99 -8.22 5.54
CA THR A 33 8.20 -8.57 4.36
C THR A 33 8.56 -7.66 3.19
N ILE A 34 8.85 -8.28 2.05
CA ILE A 34 9.10 -7.55 0.80
C ILE A 34 7.77 -7.42 0.04
N VAL A 35 7.42 -6.20 -0.27
CA VAL A 35 6.23 -5.89 -1.07
C VAL A 35 6.69 -5.46 -2.45
N ASN A 36 6.39 -6.30 -3.46
CA ASN A 36 6.71 -6.01 -4.86
C ASN A 36 5.51 -5.34 -5.51
N VAL A 37 5.51 -3.99 -5.50
CA VAL A 37 4.38 -3.21 -5.98
C VAL A 37 4.36 -3.19 -7.49
N THR A 38 3.22 -3.54 -8.07
CA THR A 38 2.99 -3.44 -9.51
C THR A 38 1.90 -2.43 -9.85
N ASP A 39 0.96 -2.21 -8.94
CA ASP A 39 -0.05 -1.15 -9.04
C ASP A 39 -0.35 -0.56 -7.67
N TYR A 40 -0.87 0.66 -7.68
CA TYR A 40 -1.14 1.41 -6.46
C TYR A 40 -2.39 2.28 -6.64
N VAL A 41 -3.18 2.38 -5.58
CA VAL A 41 -4.30 3.32 -5.53
C VAL A 41 -4.48 3.83 -4.10
N ARG A 42 -4.76 5.12 -3.98
CA ARG A 42 -5.15 5.73 -2.72
C ARG A 42 -6.51 6.38 -2.92
N TYR A 43 -7.42 6.10 -2.02
CA TYR A 43 -8.78 6.66 -2.08
C TYR A 43 -9.25 7.11 -0.70
N THR A 44 -10.27 7.96 -0.70
CA THR A 44 -10.96 8.41 0.50
C THR A 44 -12.33 7.76 0.54
N THR A 45 -12.68 7.14 1.67
CA THR A 45 -13.99 6.55 1.91
C THR A 45 -15.04 7.65 2.14
N ASP A 46 -16.32 7.27 2.08
CA ASP A 46 -17.43 8.22 2.26
C ASP A 46 -17.42 8.87 3.65
N ASP A 47 -16.86 8.19 4.65
CA ASP A 47 -16.69 8.73 6.01
C ASP A 47 -15.37 9.50 6.20
N GLY A 48 -14.63 9.76 5.12
CA GLY A 48 -13.42 10.58 5.15
C GLY A 48 -12.13 9.87 5.49
N LYS A 49 -12.15 8.53 5.58
CA LYS A 49 -10.95 7.75 5.88
C LYS A 49 -10.10 7.57 4.62
N GLU A 50 -8.80 7.78 4.75
CA GLU A 50 -7.84 7.55 3.65
C GLU A 50 -7.32 6.12 3.70
N VAL A 51 -7.35 5.45 2.55
CA VAL A 51 -6.88 4.06 2.39
C VAL A 51 -5.99 3.97 1.17
N ALA A 52 -4.86 3.30 1.31
CA ALA A 52 -3.97 2.95 0.20
C ALA A 52 -3.98 1.44 -0.01
N ILE A 53 -4.06 1.03 -1.27
CA ILE A 53 -3.98 -0.36 -1.70
C ILE A 53 -2.73 -0.54 -2.54
N PHE A 54 -1.87 -1.46 -2.11
CA PHE A 54 -0.69 -1.88 -2.87
C PHE A 54 -1.00 -3.22 -3.52
N TYR A 55 -0.87 -3.30 -4.83
CA TYR A 55 -0.98 -4.55 -5.58
C TYR A 55 0.40 -5.19 -5.57
N HIS A 56 0.54 -6.24 -4.77
CA HIS A 56 1.78 -7.01 -4.66
C HIS A 56 1.71 -8.19 -5.62
N THR A 57 2.70 -8.29 -6.50
CA THR A 57 2.83 -9.45 -7.41
C THR A 57 4.00 -10.29 -6.94
N SER A 58 3.74 -11.57 -6.64
CA SER A 58 4.80 -12.51 -6.28
C SER A 58 5.76 -12.71 -7.44
N ILE A 59 7.04 -12.52 -7.19
CA ILE A 59 8.09 -12.75 -8.19
C ILE A 59 8.17 -14.23 -8.58
N GLU A 60 7.87 -15.12 -7.62
CA GLU A 60 7.97 -16.57 -7.82
C GLU A 60 6.79 -17.15 -8.59
N THR A 61 5.57 -16.72 -8.29
CA THR A 61 4.34 -17.33 -8.81
C THR A 61 3.56 -16.44 -9.76
N GLY A 62 3.81 -15.11 -9.74
CA GLY A 62 3.02 -14.14 -10.49
C GLY A 62 1.66 -13.86 -9.87
N GLU A 63 1.36 -14.45 -8.72
CA GLU A 63 0.09 -14.21 -8.02
C GLU A 63 0.02 -12.79 -7.50
N VAL A 64 -1.15 -12.16 -7.64
CA VAL A 64 -1.39 -10.79 -7.19
C VAL A 64 -2.21 -10.81 -5.90
N VAL A 65 -1.70 -10.10 -4.89
CA VAL A 65 -2.37 -9.92 -3.60
C VAL A 65 -2.49 -8.43 -3.32
N THR A 66 -3.65 -7.99 -2.85
CA THR A 66 -3.85 -6.59 -2.47
C THR A 66 -3.56 -6.41 -0.98
N ILE A 67 -2.77 -5.39 -0.65
CA ILE A 67 -2.36 -5.05 0.72
C ILE A 67 -2.85 -3.65 1.03
N ALA A 68 -3.64 -3.53 2.09
CA ALA A 68 -4.26 -2.26 2.47
C ALA A 68 -3.57 -1.65 3.69
N THR A 69 -3.47 -0.34 3.69
CA THR A 69 -3.02 0.42 4.86
C THR A 69 -3.74 1.76 4.94
N SER A 70 -3.89 2.28 6.15
CA SER A 70 -4.31 3.66 6.41
C SER A 70 -3.21 4.45 7.12
N SER A 71 -2.00 3.90 7.22
CA SER A 71 -0.87 4.55 7.86
C SER A 71 -0.41 5.76 7.05
N PRO A 72 -0.51 6.99 7.59
CA PRO A 72 -0.03 8.18 6.89
C PRO A 72 1.47 8.12 6.58
N THR A 73 2.26 7.54 7.46
CA THR A 73 3.71 7.41 7.30
C THR A 73 4.04 6.50 6.12
N VAL A 74 3.40 5.33 6.02
CA VAL A 74 3.60 4.39 4.92
C VAL A 74 3.19 5.01 3.59
N ILE A 75 2.00 5.64 3.56
CA ILE A 75 1.47 6.28 2.35
C ILE A 75 2.43 7.37 1.87
N LYS A 76 2.85 8.25 2.76
CA LYS A 76 3.75 9.35 2.43
C LYS A 76 5.09 8.83 1.89
N THR A 77 5.67 7.84 2.54
CA THR A 77 6.95 7.26 2.11
C THR A 77 6.83 6.63 0.73
N ALA A 78 5.79 5.83 0.51
CA ALA A 78 5.58 5.18 -0.78
C ALA A 78 5.38 6.21 -1.89
N GLU A 79 4.53 7.20 -1.69
CA GLU A 79 4.24 8.20 -2.71
C GLU A 79 5.44 9.09 -3.01
N SER A 80 6.25 9.42 -2.00
CA SER A 80 7.51 10.13 -2.21
C SER A 80 8.48 9.31 -3.08
N ALA A 81 8.55 8.00 -2.85
CA ALA A 81 9.38 7.12 -3.65
C ALA A 81 8.88 7.05 -5.10
N TYR A 82 7.56 6.94 -5.30
CA TYR A 82 6.97 6.93 -6.65
C TYR A 82 7.29 8.22 -7.40
N ASP A 83 7.16 9.36 -6.74
CA ASP A 83 7.44 10.66 -7.35
C ASP A 83 8.92 10.79 -7.72
N PHE A 84 9.80 10.37 -6.82
CA PHE A 84 11.25 10.46 -7.04
C PHE A 84 11.73 9.52 -8.14
N MET A 85 11.25 8.27 -8.13
CA MET A 85 11.68 7.23 -9.07
C MET A 85 10.95 7.29 -10.42
N GLY A 86 9.82 7.97 -10.50
CA GLY A 86 9.02 8.08 -11.72
C GLY A 86 8.32 6.79 -12.13
N THR A 87 8.11 5.87 -11.21
CA THR A 87 7.44 4.60 -11.48
C THR A 87 6.75 4.06 -10.21
N TYR A 88 5.71 3.27 -10.40
CA TYR A 88 5.05 2.55 -9.31
C TYR A 88 5.60 1.14 -9.12
N ASN A 89 6.38 0.62 -10.07
CA ASN A 89 6.99 -0.71 -9.99
C ASN A 89 8.23 -0.67 -9.11
N LEU A 90 8.02 -0.68 -7.81
CA LEU A 90 9.06 -0.60 -6.80
C LEU A 90 8.90 -1.71 -5.77
N GLN A 91 10.01 -2.10 -5.16
CA GLN A 91 10.00 -3.01 -4.04
C GLN A 91 10.23 -2.24 -2.75
N PHE A 92 9.43 -2.56 -1.73
CA PHE A 92 9.59 -2.00 -0.39
C PHE A 92 9.76 -3.12 0.61
N LYS A 93 10.44 -2.79 1.69
CA LYS A 93 10.59 -3.67 2.85
C LYS A 93 9.83 -3.06 4.01
N LEU A 94 8.93 -3.85 4.59
CA LEU A 94 8.18 -3.44 5.77
C LEU A 94 9.00 -3.73 7.02
N THR A 95 9.24 -2.72 7.84
CA THR A 95 9.88 -2.87 9.13
C THR A 95 9.06 -2.16 10.20
N ARG A 96 9.37 -2.42 11.46
CA ARG A 96 8.73 -1.74 12.58
C ARG A 96 9.76 -1.19 13.51
N SER A 97 9.46 -0.01 14.06
CA SER A 97 10.28 0.66 15.06
C SER A 97 9.44 0.99 16.28
N GLN A 98 10.09 1.10 17.43
CA GLN A 98 9.43 1.57 18.64
C GLN A 98 9.87 3.00 18.95
N SER A 99 8.91 3.85 19.29
CA SER A 99 9.19 5.19 19.79
C SER A 99 9.67 5.10 21.24
N LYS A 100 10.24 6.22 21.76
CA LYS A 100 10.65 6.33 23.17
C LYS A 100 9.46 6.10 24.13
N ALA A 101 8.24 6.35 23.68
CA ALA A 101 7.03 6.12 24.46
C ALA A 101 6.51 4.67 24.35
N GLY A 102 7.24 3.77 23.71
CA GLY A 102 6.87 2.36 23.56
C GLY A 102 5.84 2.08 22.47
N ARG A 103 5.50 3.07 21.63
CA ARG A 103 4.57 2.87 20.51
C ARG A 103 5.29 2.22 19.35
N THR A 104 4.65 1.21 18.75
CA THR A 104 5.14 0.57 17.54
C THR A 104 4.56 1.29 16.32
N TYR A 105 5.40 1.59 15.34
CA TYR A 105 4.96 2.15 14.07
C TYR A 105 5.67 1.45 12.90
N MET A 106 4.98 1.44 11.77
CA MET A 106 5.49 0.81 10.56
C MET A 106 6.37 1.76 9.78
N ASN A 107 7.45 1.21 9.21
CA ASN A 107 8.30 1.88 8.23
C ASN A 107 8.22 1.12 6.91
N PHE A 108 8.24 1.86 5.81
CA PHE A 108 8.19 1.30 4.47
C PHE A 108 9.43 1.78 3.73
N GLU A 109 10.41 0.89 3.60
CA GLU A 109 11.72 1.25 3.07
C GLU A 109 11.86 0.80 1.62
N LEU A 110 12.35 1.69 0.75
CA LEU A 110 12.65 1.34 -0.62
C LEU A 110 13.84 0.38 -0.66
N VAL A 111 13.66 -0.73 -1.34
CA VAL A 111 14.71 -1.75 -1.49
C VAL A 111 15.66 -1.39 -2.62
#